data_15196d58be33ae66226b796dcae2d388
#
_entry.id   15196d58be33ae66226b796dcae2d388
#
_cell.length_a   1.000
_cell.length_b   1.000
_cell.length_c   1.000
_cell.angle_alpha   90.00
_cell.angle_beta   90.00
_cell.angle_gamma   90.00
#
_symmetry.space_group_name_H-M   'P 1'
#
loop_
_entity.id
_entity.type
_entity.pdbx_description
1 polymer ?
#
loop_
_entity_poly.entity_id
_entity_poly.type
_entity_poly.pdbx_seq_one_letter_code
_entity_poly.pdbx_strand_id
1 'polypeptide(L)'
;MTQERWDRVNREMVAKMLAELEYERTLTAQEIDAEGWAIALGNETWTFDAKRGIWGWLHINPATLANESGSAIEAESALRQLAVVLKMSDAQTAEHLEDLYATLRGDMQLLEAREGLDADALIDMDPDELQCLMSGHPKFIFNKGRRGWGLDALKAYAPEYRGRFRLHWVAVRRDLMVWSSDADCDINNLLASAMDDGERQRFTRYWQALHLDENWLPVPLHPWQWQQKIALHFLPQLARGEIIDLGVFGDEYIAQQSLRTLTNVSRRSSFDIKLPLTIYNTSCYRGIPGKYIAAGPLASRWLQQQFAGDKTLVALGAQILGEPAAGYVTHTGYAALKTAPYRYQEMFGVIWRENPSCWLKTGEQAVLMAALMETDNAGRPLIDAWIARSGLSAEAWLTQLFRAVVIPFYHLLCRYGVALIAHGQNVTLVMKDHVPQRILLKDFQGDMRLVDEAFPEMESLPEPVKAVTARLGADYIIHDLQTGHFVTVLRFVSRLTEQCGVSETRFYRLLADVLQDYMAAHPEMTARFALFDLFKPQIIRVVLNPVKLTFSENDGGSRMLPNYLTDLDNPLYRVTRETAS
;
A
#
# COMPACT_ATOMS: atom_id res chain seq x y z
N MET A 1 8.73 -12.14 24.19
CA MET A 1 7.30 -11.79 24.37
C MET A 1 7.06 -11.53 25.85
N THR A 2 6.55 -10.36 26.23
CA THR A 2 6.22 -9.99 27.61
C THR A 2 4.72 -9.77 27.73
N GLN A 3 4.17 -9.88 28.97
CA GLN A 3 2.77 -9.61 29.25
C GLN A 3 2.41 -8.15 28.93
N GLU A 4 3.29 -7.21 29.26
CA GLU A 4 3.09 -5.79 28.98
C GLU A 4 2.89 -5.49 27.47
N ARG A 5 3.72 -6.11 26.58
CA ARG A 5 3.55 -5.97 25.14
C ARG A 5 2.25 -6.62 24.66
N TRP A 6 1.89 -7.77 25.24
CA TRP A 6 0.62 -8.43 24.93
C TRP A 6 -0.57 -7.56 25.29
N ASP A 7 -0.60 -7.01 26.48
CA ASP A 7 -1.67 -6.12 26.96
C ASP A 7 -1.76 -4.86 26.07
N ARG A 8 -0.62 -4.29 25.69
CA ARG A 8 -0.55 -3.13 24.81
C ARG A 8 -1.15 -3.41 23.43
N VAL A 9 -0.71 -4.47 22.73
CA VAL A 9 -1.20 -4.75 21.36
C VAL A 9 -2.69 -5.14 21.37
N ASN A 10 -3.19 -5.78 22.40
CA ASN A 10 -4.62 -6.06 22.56
C ASN A 10 -5.43 -4.76 22.70
N ARG A 11 -5.01 -3.84 23.57
CA ARG A 11 -5.67 -2.54 23.74
C ARG A 11 -5.65 -1.72 22.46
N GLU A 12 -4.51 -1.62 21.78
CA GLU A 12 -4.37 -0.91 20.50
C GLU A 12 -5.25 -1.55 19.41
N MET A 13 -5.33 -2.88 19.37
CA MET A 13 -6.19 -3.60 18.42
C MET A 13 -7.68 -3.36 18.68
N VAL A 14 -8.13 -3.43 19.93
CA VAL A 14 -9.54 -3.15 20.29
C VAL A 14 -9.87 -1.69 19.99
N ALA A 15 -9.01 -0.74 20.35
CA ALA A 15 -9.21 0.67 20.03
C ALA A 15 -9.38 0.89 18.51
N LYS A 16 -8.53 0.25 17.70
CA LYS A 16 -8.63 0.30 16.24
C LYS A 16 -9.92 -0.33 15.72
N MET A 17 -10.33 -1.49 16.26
CA MET A 17 -11.60 -2.14 15.89
C MET A 17 -12.80 -1.21 16.13
N LEU A 18 -12.90 -0.64 17.34
CA LEU A 18 -14.01 0.23 17.71
C LEU A 18 -14.03 1.50 16.87
N ALA A 19 -12.86 2.16 16.70
CA ALA A 19 -12.75 3.42 15.96
C ALA A 19 -13.07 3.27 14.45
N GLU A 20 -12.52 2.24 13.79
CA GLU A 20 -12.76 2.05 12.36
C GLU A 20 -14.19 1.55 12.06
N LEU A 21 -14.76 0.68 12.90
CA LEU A 21 -16.13 0.21 12.72
C LEU A 21 -17.18 1.28 13.05
N GLU A 22 -16.90 2.17 13.99
CA GLU A 22 -17.73 3.36 14.24
C GLU A 22 -17.64 4.33 13.05
N TYR A 23 -16.42 4.62 12.58
CA TYR A 23 -16.21 5.45 11.39
C TYR A 23 -16.91 4.88 10.15
N GLU A 24 -16.98 3.57 9.98
CA GLU A 24 -17.67 2.88 8.88
C GLU A 24 -19.17 2.64 9.13
N ARG A 25 -19.76 3.28 10.16
CA ARG A 25 -21.19 3.21 10.49
C ARG A 25 -21.70 1.80 10.89
N THR A 26 -20.80 0.91 11.29
CA THR A 26 -21.13 -0.42 11.79
C THR A 26 -21.48 -0.41 13.27
N LEU A 27 -20.77 0.39 14.03
CA LEU A 27 -21.01 0.63 15.45
C LEU A 27 -21.43 2.09 15.67
N THR A 28 -22.03 2.37 16.83
CA THR A 28 -22.43 3.72 17.22
C THR A 28 -21.85 4.04 18.58
N ALA A 29 -21.05 5.09 18.65
CA ALA A 29 -20.53 5.59 19.91
C ALA A 29 -21.50 6.59 20.56
N GLN A 30 -21.64 6.51 21.87
CA GLN A 30 -22.40 7.43 22.69
C GLN A 30 -21.44 8.22 23.58
N GLU A 31 -21.58 9.53 23.60
CA GLU A 31 -20.84 10.42 24.49
C GLU A 31 -21.40 10.28 25.93
N ILE A 32 -20.51 10.07 26.90
CA ILE A 32 -20.85 10.00 28.33
C ILE A 32 -20.60 11.36 28.97
N ASP A 33 -19.44 11.94 28.66
CA ASP A 33 -19.01 13.26 29.12
C ASP A 33 -18.03 13.88 28.10
N ALA A 34 -17.30 14.94 28.47
CA ALA A 34 -16.46 15.72 27.56
C ALA A 34 -15.38 14.91 26.83
N GLU A 35 -14.88 13.81 27.41
CA GLU A 35 -13.85 12.94 26.79
C GLU A 35 -14.29 11.47 26.79
N GLY A 36 -15.23 11.09 27.68
CA GLY A 36 -15.71 9.73 27.86
C GLY A 36 -16.75 9.30 26.83
N TRP A 37 -16.53 8.14 26.25
CA TRP A 37 -17.41 7.52 25.25
C TRP A 37 -17.73 6.08 25.59
N ALA A 38 -18.86 5.58 25.08
CA ALA A 38 -19.25 4.19 25.16
C ALA A 38 -19.65 3.63 23.79
N ILE A 39 -19.34 2.36 23.56
CA ILE A 39 -19.82 1.57 22.42
C ILE A 39 -20.38 0.25 22.95
N ALA A 40 -21.62 -0.06 22.60
CA ALA A 40 -22.18 -1.40 22.79
C ALA A 40 -21.64 -2.34 21.70
N LEU A 41 -21.01 -3.43 22.11
CA LEU A 41 -20.47 -4.45 21.23
C LEU A 41 -20.98 -5.83 21.69
N GLY A 42 -21.96 -6.38 20.99
CA GLY A 42 -22.62 -7.61 21.39
C GLY A 42 -23.33 -7.46 22.73
N ASN A 43 -22.91 -8.22 23.73
CA ASN A 43 -23.48 -8.22 25.07
C ASN A 43 -22.67 -7.39 26.07
N GLU A 44 -21.65 -6.67 25.63
CA GLU A 44 -20.78 -5.85 26.50
C GLU A 44 -20.81 -4.40 26.07
N THR A 45 -20.67 -3.50 27.07
CA THR A 45 -20.42 -2.08 26.82
C THR A 45 -18.94 -1.79 27.04
N TRP A 46 -18.32 -1.18 26.05
CA TRP A 46 -16.93 -0.73 26.09
C TRP A 46 -16.91 0.78 26.34
N THR A 47 -16.14 1.21 27.35
CA THR A 47 -15.94 2.61 27.67
C THR A 47 -14.50 3.01 27.46
N PHE A 48 -14.27 4.27 27.06
CA PHE A 48 -12.95 4.79 26.76
C PHE A 48 -12.98 6.31 26.63
N ASP A 49 -11.82 6.93 26.79
CA ASP A 49 -11.64 8.33 26.44
C ASP A 49 -11.30 8.43 24.95
N ALA A 50 -11.92 9.38 24.28
CA ALA A 50 -11.67 9.64 22.87
C ALA A 50 -11.95 11.10 22.50
N LYS A 51 -11.30 11.56 21.42
CA LYS A 51 -11.58 12.83 20.78
C LYS A 51 -12.08 12.58 19.35
N ARG A 52 -13.21 13.20 19.01
CA ARG A 52 -13.73 13.14 17.63
C ARG A 52 -13.00 14.14 16.76
N GLY A 53 -12.29 13.65 15.74
CA GLY A 53 -11.56 14.46 14.78
C GLY A 53 -12.47 15.06 13.70
N ILE A 54 -11.86 15.88 12.83
CA ILE A 54 -12.55 16.62 11.74
C ILE A 54 -13.27 15.70 10.74
N TRP A 55 -12.78 14.47 10.57
CA TRP A 55 -13.39 13.42 9.74
C TRP A 55 -14.53 12.66 10.43
N GLY A 56 -14.90 13.04 11.65
CA GLY A 56 -15.86 12.29 12.46
C GLY A 56 -15.29 11.00 13.06
N TRP A 57 -14.02 10.70 12.86
CA TRP A 57 -13.34 9.52 13.40
C TRP A 57 -12.99 9.71 14.86
N LEU A 58 -13.17 8.67 15.69
CA LEU A 58 -12.81 8.68 17.11
C LEU A 58 -11.34 8.30 17.31
N HIS A 59 -10.60 9.19 17.95
CA HIS A 59 -9.23 8.94 18.41
C HIS A 59 -9.29 8.36 19.82
N ILE A 60 -9.47 7.05 19.90
CA ILE A 60 -9.59 6.33 21.18
C ILE A 60 -8.22 6.25 21.83
N ASN A 61 -8.16 6.60 23.13
CA ASN A 61 -6.98 6.35 23.96
C ASN A 61 -6.97 4.87 24.42
N PRO A 62 -6.07 4.01 23.90
CA PRO A 62 -6.10 2.59 24.25
C PRO A 62 -5.87 2.31 25.74
N ALA A 63 -5.17 3.21 26.44
CA ALA A 63 -4.89 3.04 27.86
C ALA A 63 -6.14 3.14 28.76
N THR A 64 -7.18 3.87 28.31
CA THR A 64 -8.42 4.09 29.07
C THR A 64 -9.51 3.07 28.75
N LEU A 65 -9.28 2.16 27.79
CA LEU A 65 -10.25 1.12 27.46
C LEU A 65 -10.62 0.28 28.67
N ALA A 66 -11.93 0.16 28.91
CA ALA A 66 -12.52 -0.72 29.90
C ALA A 66 -13.76 -1.42 29.32
N ASN A 67 -14.05 -2.61 29.77
CA ASN A 67 -15.30 -3.32 29.51
C ASN A 67 -16.16 -3.41 30.76
N GLU A 68 -17.45 -3.61 30.59
CA GLU A 68 -18.42 -3.67 31.71
C GLU A 68 -18.12 -4.79 32.69
N SER A 69 -17.52 -5.89 32.22
CA SER A 69 -17.15 -7.02 33.09
C SER A 69 -15.90 -6.76 33.94
N GLY A 70 -15.13 -5.69 33.67
CA GLY A 70 -13.85 -5.40 34.33
C GLY A 70 -12.76 -6.43 34.04
N SER A 71 -12.94 -7.24 33.00
CA SER A 71 -11.96 -8.25 32.60
C SER A 71 -10.78 -7.64 31.84
N ALA A 72 -9.71 -8.42 31.69
CA ALA A 72 -8.59 -8.02 30.81
C ALA A 72 -9.07 -7.70 29.39
N ILE A 73 -8.45 -6.69 28.78
CA ILE A 73 -8.77 -6.28 27.41
C ILE A 73 -8.13 -7.28 26.45
N GLU A 74 -8.97 -8.12 25.84
CA GLU A 74 -8.55 -9.16 24.89
C GLU A 74 -9.24 -8.92 23.54
N ALA A 75 -8.46 -8.73 22.49
CA ALA A 75 -8.96 -8.49 21.14
C ALA A 75 -9.75 -9.69 20.58
N GLU A 76 -9.43 -10.91 21.04
CA GLU A 76 -10.22 -12.11 20.73
C GLU A 76 -11.65 -12.01 21.27
N SER A 77 -11.82 -11.57 22.51
CA SER A 77 -13.15 -11.38 23.10
C SER A 77 -13.94 -10.33 22.31
N ALA A 78 -13.31 -9.19 22.01
CA ALA A 78 -13.93 -8.15 21.18
C ALA A 78 -14.33 -8.67 19.78
N LEU A 79 -13.49 -9.47 19.12
CA LEU A 79 -13.82 -10.06 17.82
C LEU A 79 -15.02 -11.03 17.93
N ARG A 80 -15.09 -11.84 18.96
CA ARG A 80 -16.24 -12.75 19.17
C ARG A 80 -17.54 -12.00 19.40
N GLN A 81 -17.52 -10.90 20.15
CA GLN A 81 -18.68 -10.02 20.32
C GLN A 81 -19.07 -9.34 19.00
N LEU A 82 -18.08 -8.89 18.24
CA LEU A 82 -18.27 -8.31 16.92
C LEU A 82 -18.89 -9.33 15.93
N ALA A 83 -18.50 -10.59 16.00
CA ALA A 83 -19.06 -11.65 15.17
C ALA A 83 -20.57 -11.82 15.38
N VAL A 84 -21.04 -11.65 16.62
CA VAL A 84 -22.48 -11.64 16.94
C VAL A 84 -23.17 -10.43 16.28
N VAL A 85 -22.59 -9.24 16.39
CA VAL A 85 -23.14 -8.00 15.80
C VAL A 85 -23.24 -8.11 14.27
N LEU A 86 -22.21 -8.63 13.63
CA LEU A 86 -22.12 -8.79 12.17
C LEU A 86 -22.80 -10.07 11.66
N LYS A 87 -23.32 -10.91 12.55
CA LYS A 87 -23.92 -12.22 12.22
C LYS A 87 -22.97 -13.11 11.40
N MET A 88 -21.70 -13.11 11.78
CA MET A 88 -20.70 -13.96 11.16
C MET A 88 -20.94 -15.43 11.50
N SER A 89 -20.63 -16.32 10.55
CA SER A 89 -20.58 -17.75 10.83
C SER A 89 -19.36 -18.12 11.69
N ASP A 90 -19.40 -19.29 12.33
CA ASP A 90 -18.23 -19.80 13.07
C ASP A 90 -17.00 -19.96 12.16
N ALA A 91 -17.20 -20.35 10.90
CA ALA A 91 -16.12 -20.46 9.93
C ALA A 91 -15.47 -19.10 9.62
N GLN A 92 -16.26 -18.06 9.36
CA GLN A 92 -15.76 -16.69 9.16
C GLN A 92 -15.05 -16.18 10.42
N THR A 93 -15.62 -16.42 11.60
CA THR A 93 -15.02 -16.02 12.87
C THR A 93 -13.68 -16.70 13.10
N ALA A 94 -13.58 -18.01 12.82
CA ALA A 94 -12.33 -18.75 12.93
C ALA A 94 -11.24 -18.24 11.97
N GLU A 95 -11.60 -17.94 10.71
CA GLU A 95 -10.67 -17.36 9.74
C GLU A 95 -10.14 -15.98 10.22
N HIS A 96 -11.00 -15.16 10.84
CA HIS A 96 -10.57 -13.85 11.34
C HIS A 96 -9.85 -13.92 12.69
N LEU A 97 -10.04 -14.97 13.48
CA LEU A 97 -9.16 -15.26 14.63
C LEU A 97 -7.73 -15.56 14.16
N GLU A 98 -7.56 -16.30 13.06
CA GLU A 98 -6.24 -16.53 12.45
C GLU A 98 -5.62 -15.19 12.00
N ASP A 99 -6.38 -14.34 11.30
CA ASP A 99 -5.94 -12.99 10.90
C ASP A 99 -5.55 -12.13 12.12
N LEU A 100 -6.33 -12.20 13.19
CA LEU A 100 -6.10 -11.47 14.44
C LEU A 100 -4.79 -11.90 15.09
N TYR A 101 -4.61 -13.21 15.32
CA TYR A 101 -3.41 -13.71 16.00
C TYR A 101 -2.15 -13.42 15.21
N ALA A 102 -2.19 -13.56 13.86
CA ALA A 102 -1.08 -13.21 13.00
C ALA A 102 -0.75 -11.70 13.07
N THR A 103 -1.79 -10.84 13.13
CA THR A 103 -1.61 -9.39 13.27
C THR A 103 -1.02 -9.02 14.62
N LEU A 104 -1.58 -9.53 15.72
CA LEU A 104 -1.04 -9.29 17.08
C LEU A 104 0.41 -9.77 17.20
N ARG A 105 0.75 -10.91 16.57
CA ARG A 105 2.12 -11.41 16.52
C ARG A 105 3.06 -10.45 15.82
N GLY A 106 2.65 -9.92 14.67
CA GLY A 106 3.42 -8.92 13.92
C GLY A 106 3.58 -7.61 14.70
N ASP A 107 2.52 -7.15 15.39
CA ASP A 107 2.56 -5.93 16.18
C ASP A 107 3.46 -6.07 17.42
N MET A 108 3.43 -7.21 18.10
CA MET A 108 4.40 -7.52 19.17
C MET A 108 5.85 -7.52 18.67
N GLN A 109 6.09 -8.06 17.47
CA GLN A 109 7.41 -8.06 16.84
C GLN A 109 7.88 -6.65 16.51
N LEU A 110 6.97 -5.77 16.04
CA LEU A 110 7.29 -4.36 15.79
C LEU A 110 7.67 -3.61 17.06
N LEU A 111 6.91 -3.80 18.15
CA LEU A 111 7.26 -3.19 19.45
C LEU A 111 8.65 -3.62 19.92
N GLU A 112 9.00 -4.90 19.73
CA GLU A 112 10.33 -5.43 20.05
C GLU A 112 11.41 -4.85 19.14
N ALA A 113 11.17 -4.81 17.83
CA ALA A 113 12.15 -4.31 16.87
C ALA A 113 12.41 -2.79 16.97
N ARG A 114 11.45 -2.04 17.53
CA ARG A 114 11.56 -0.59 17.80
C ARG A 114 12.05 -0.27 19.22
N GLU A 115 12.38 -1.28 20.03
CA GLU A 115 12.84 -1.04 21.40
C GLU A 115 14.13 -0.22 21.42
N GLY A 116 14.12 0.89 22.18
CA GLY A 116 15.25 1.82 22.26
C GLY A 116 15.42 2.76 21.05
N LEU A 117 14.53 2.71 20.08
CA LEU A 117 14.52 3.63 18.95
C LEU A 117 13.44 4.72 19.19
N ASP A 118 13.87 5.96 19.33
CA ASP A 118 12.96 7.11 19.32
C ASP A 118 12.68 7.60 17.89
N ALA A 119 11.82 8.60 17.75
CA ALA A 119 11.43 9.14 16.46
C ALA A 119 12.63 9.69 15.67
N ASP A 120 13.61 10.32 16.33
CA ASP A 120 14.81 10.83 15.69
C ASP A 120 15.68 9.68 15.15
N ALA A 121 15.88 8.63 15.93
CA ALA A 121 16.63 7.44 15.49
C ALA A 121 15.93 6.73 14.32
N LEU A 122 14.60 6.66 14.34
CA LEU A 122 13.82 6.04 13.26
C LEU A 122 13.93 6.82 11.95
N ILE A 123 13.87 8.16 11.96
CA ILE A 123 14.00 8.95 10.74
C ILE A 123 15.42 9.01 10.18
N ASP A 124 16.43 8.68 10.99
CA ASP A 124 17.83 8.58 10.57
C ASP A 124 18.19 7.20 9.97
N MET A 125 17.30 6.21 10.10
CA MET A 125 17.51 4.89 9.52
C MET A 125 17.55 4.95 7.99
N ASP A 126 18.19 3.95 7.39
CA ASP A 126 18.01 3.69 5.96
C ASP A 126 16.50 3.51 5.66
N PRO A 127 15.95 4.18 4.62
CA PRO A 127 14.53 4.11 4.31
C PRO A 127 13.99 2.70 4.06
N ASP A 128 14.80 1.78 3.53
CA ASP A 128 14.41 0.38 3.32
C ASP A 128 14.35 -0.39 4.64
N GLU A 129 15.18 -0.04 5.63
CA GLU A 129 15.08 -0.58 6.98
C GLU A 129 13.91 0.04 7.75
N LEU A 130 13.69 1.36 7.63
CA LEU A 130 12.55 2.04 8.26
C LEU A 130 11.22 1.44 7.83
N GLN A 131 11.03 1.18 6.52
CA GLN A 131 9.78 0.59 6.05
C GLN A 131 9.50 -0.79 6.66
N CYS A 132 10.51 -1.55 7.02
CA CYS A 132 10.34 -2.83 7.70
C CYS A 132 9.72 -2.67 9.10
N LEU A 133 9.89 -1.51 9.71
CA LEU A 133 9.37 -1.19 11.05
C LEU A 133 8.02 -0.45 11.02
N MET A 134 7.31 -0.40 9.91
CA MET A 134 6.02 0.29 9.81
C MET A 134 4.85 -0.60 10.23
N SER A 135 3.82 0.02 10.78
CA SER A 135 2.63 -0.65 11.34
C SER A 135 1.72 -1.28 10.30
N GLY A 136 1.92 -0.95 9.02
CA GLY A 136 1.13 -1.46 7.90
C GLY A 136 -0.13 -0.63 7.63
N HIS A 137 -1.13 -1.21 6.95
CA HIS A 137 -2.31 -0.46 6.50
C HIS A 137 -3.14 0.08 7.68
N PRO A 138 -3.31 1.41 7.81
CA PRO A 138 -3.91 2.00 9.01
C PRO A 138 -5.40 1.69 9.14
N LYS A 139 -6.14 1.61 8.04
CA LYS A 139 -7.60 1.44 8.02
C LYS A 139 -8.05 -0.01 8.22
N PHE A 140 -7.34 -0.99 7.67
CA PHE A 140 -7.68 -2.39 7.88
C PHE A 140 -7.37 -2.84 9.31
N ILE A 141 -8.35 -3.38 10.01
CA ILE A 141 -8.20 -3.87 11.39
C ILE A 141 -7.13 -4.96 11.43
N PHE A 142 -7.31 -6.05 10.67
CA PHE A 142 -6.33 -7.13 10.58
C PHE A 142 -5.45 -6.93 9.34
N ASN A 143 -4.38 -6.15 9.47
CA ASN A 143 -3.52 -5.77 8.34
C ASN A 143 -2.32 -6.70 8.13
N LYS A 144 -2.10 -7.69 9.00
CA LYS A 144 -0.99 -8.66 8.96
C LYS A 144 -1.50 -10.11 9.08
N GLY A 145 -2.66 -10.43 8.49
CA GLY A 145 -3.24 -11.77 8.57
C GLY A 145 -2.32 -12.85 7.98
N ARG A 146 -1.79 -12.64 6.78
CA ARG A 146 -0.76 -13.48 6.12
C ARG A 146 -1.08 -14.98 6.16
N ARG A 147 -2.35 -15.33 6.01
CA ARG A 147 -2.80 -16.72 6.02
C ARG A 147 -2.03 -17.56 5.00
N GLY A 148 -1.50 -18.66 5.46
CA GLY A 148 -0.61 -19.54 4.72
C GLY A 148 0.86 -19.47 5.15
N TRP A 149 1.23 -18.51 6.03
CA TRP A 149 2.56 -18.44 6.64
C TRP A 149 2.55 -18.90 8.09
N GLY A 150 3.39 -19.89 8.41
CA GLY A 150 3.75 -20.24 9.76
C GLY A 150 4.91 -19.38 10.28
N LEU A 151 5.35 -19.63 11.52
CA LEU A 151 6.35 -18.83 12.21
C LEU A 151 7.70 -18.74 11.45
N ASP A 152 8.14 -19.82 10.83
CA ASP A 152 9.41 -19.84 10.09
C ASP A 152 9.33 -18.96 8.84
N ALA A 153 8.20 -18.98 8.12
CA ALA A 153 7.98 -18.10 6.98
C ALA A 153 7.86 -16.64 7.41
N LEU A 154 7.19 -16.35 8.54
CA LEU A 154 7.14 -14.99 9.10
C LEU A 154 8.54 -14.47 9.41
N LYS A 155 9.37 -15.25 10.11
CA LYS A 155 10.75 -14.86 10.43
C LYS A 155 11.63 -14.66 9.21
N ALA A 156 11.44 -15.48 8.18
CA ALA A 156 12.24 -15.42 6.97
C ALA A 156 11.82 -14.28 6.03
N TYR A 157 10.53 -13.96 5.94
CA TYR A 157 9.99 -13.16 4.84
C TYR A 157 9.12 -11.97 5.26
N ALA A 158 8.70 -11.87 6.51
CA ALA A 158 7.89 -10.73 6.93
C ALA A 158 8.77 -9.50 7.24
N PRO A 159 8.37 -8.30 6.79
CA PRO A 159 9.18 -7.09 6.94
C PRO A 159 9.65 -6.83 8.37
N GLU A 160 8.77 -6.94 9.37
CA GLU A 160 9.06 -6.65 10.78
C GLU A 160 10.10 -7.59 11.41
N TYR A 161 10.43 -8.70 10.76
CA TYR A 161 11.54 -9.57 11.15
C TYR A 161 12.84 -9.22 10.40
N ARG A 162 12.78 -8.39 9.36
CA ARG A 162 13.93 -7.98 8.53
C ARG A 162 14.73 -9.16 8.00
N GLY A 163 14.03 -10.28 7.68
CA GLY A 163 14.65 -11.47 7.10
C GLY A 163 15.25 -11.17 5.73
N ARG A 164 16.50 -11.61 5.53
CA ARG A 164 17.21 -11.50 4.26
C ARG A 164 17.21 -12.84 3.57
N PHE A 165 16.89 -12.86 2.28
CA PHE A 165 16.82 -14.08 1.51
C PHE A 165 17.21 -13.85 0.05
N ARG A 166 17.68 -14.90 -0.59
CA ARG A 166 18.01 -14.92 -2.01
C ARG A 166 16.84 -15.48 -2.82
N LEU A 167 16.73 -15.05 -4.08
CA LEU A 167 15.67 -15.51 -4.97
C LEU A 167 15.95 -16.91 -5.50
N HIS A 168 14.88 -17.65 -5.74
CA HIS A 168 14.91 -18.89 -6.50
C HIS A 168 14.74 -18.56 -7.99
N TRP A 169 15.49 -19.21 -8.87
CA TRP A 169 15.44 -18.96 -10.30
C TRP A 169 15.01 -20.21 -11.06
N VAL A 170 14.25 -20.00 -12.11
CA VAL A 170 13.86 -21.03 -13.06
C VAL A 170 14.10 -20.54 -14.48
N ALA A 171 14.39 -21.46 -15.41
CA ALA A 171 14.30 -21.18 -16.83
C ALA A 171 12.90 -21.59 -17.32
N VAL A 172 12.20 -20.66 -17.96
CA VAL A 172 10.88 -20.88 -18.54
C VAL A 172 10.97 -20.81 -20.05
N ARG A 173 10.42 -21.83 -20.74
CA ARG A 173 10.34 -21.81 -22.20
C ARG A 173 9.50 -20.61 -22.64
N ARG A 174 10.02 -19.81 -23.58
CA ARG A 174 9.47 -18.50 -23.98
C ARG A 174 8.01 -18.56 -24.44
N ASP A 175 7.60 -19.63 -25.10
CA ASP A 175 6.23 -19.83 -25.59
C ASP A 175 5.19 -20.06 -24.46
N LEU A 176 5.63 -20.36 -23.24
CA LEU A 176 4.76 -20.49 -22.06
C LEU A 176 4.54 -19.18 -21.33
N MET A 177 5.32 -18.16 -21.64
CA MET A 177 5.34 -16.92 -20.88
C MET A 177 4.89 -15.73 -21.73
N VAL A 178 3.89 -15.01 -21.27
CA VAL A 178 3.62 -13.66 -21.75
C VAL A 178 4.70 -12.76 -21.18
N TRP A 179 5.52 -12.20 -22.04
CA TRP A 179 6.61 -11.30 -21.68
C TRP A 179 6.41 -9.95 -22.36
N SER A 180 6.56 -8.87 -21.61
CA SER A 180 6.56 -7.51 -22.11
C SER A 180 7.72 -6.74 -21.51
N SER A 181 8.47 -6.03 -22.35
CA SER A 181 9.57 -5.18 -21.88
C SER A 181 9.70 -3.95 -22.75
N ASP A 182 10.26 -2.90 -22.18
CA ASP A 182 10.72 -1.74 -22.93
C ASP A 182 11.87 -2.09 -23.87
N ALA A 183 11.98 -1.39 -24.97
CA ALA A 183 13.01 -1.64 -25.99
C ALA A 183 14.44 -1.50 -25.43
N ASP A 184 14.61 -0.65 -24.42
CA ASP A 184 15.89 -0.35 -23.80
C ASP A 184 16.20 -1.26 -22.58
N CYS A 185 15.29 -2.19 -22.25
CA CYS A 185 15.42 -3.10 -21.12
C CYS A 185 15.59 -4.54 -21.59
N ASP A 186 16.83 -5.01 -21.65
CA ASP A 186 17.15 -6.38 -21.98
C ASP A 186 17.32 -7.28 -20.73
N ILE A 187 17.38 -8.59 -20.97
CA ILE A 187 17.51 -9.58 -19.88
C ILE A 187 18.84 -9.41 -19.13
N ASN A 188 19.92 -8.96 -19.79
CA ASN A 188 21.21 -8.77 -19.15
C ASN A 188 21.14 -7.62 -18.13
N ASN A 189 20.39 -6.55 -18.42
CA ASN A 189 20.14 -5.45 -17.48
C ASN A 189 19.37 -5.95 -16.26
N LEU A 190 18.37 -6.82 -16.46
CA LEU A 190 17.59 -7.41 -15.36
C LEU A 190 18.45 -8.34 -14.49
N LEU A 191 19.27 -9.20 -15.11
CA LEU A 191 20.20 -10.06 -14.37
C LEU A 191 21.26 -9.25 -13.64
N ALA A 192 21.81 -8.20 -14.26
CA ALA A 192 22.78 -7.31 -13.64
C ALA A 192 22.22 -6.55 -12.44
N SER A 193 20.91 -6.30 -12.41
CA SER A 193 20.25 -5.69 -11.24
C SER A 193 20.07 -6.66 -10.07
N ALA A 194 20.04 -7.96 -10.33
CA ALA A 194 19.75 -9.01 -9.36
C ALA A 194 20.99 -9.81 -8.90
N MET A 195 22.12 -9.67 -9.59
CA MET A 195 23.32 -10.46 -9.38
C MET A 195 24.56 -9.60 -9.57
N ASP A 196 25.53 -9.72 -8.67
CA ASP A 196 26.84 -9.15 -8.91
C ASP A 196 27.56 -9.86 -10.10
N ASP A 197 28.71 -9.37 -10.51
CA ASP A 197 29.42 -9.91 -11.66
C ASP A 197 29.86 -11.37 -11.46
N GLY A 198 30.25 -11.77 -10.26
CA GLY A 198 30.66 -13.13 -9.93
C GLY A 198 29.49 -14.12 -9.99
N GLU A 199 28.38 -13.75 -9.36
CA GLU A 199 27.14 -14.55 -9.41
C GLU A 199 26.57 -14.62 -10.83
N ARG A 200 26.60 -13.52 -11.58
CA ARG A 200 26.15 -13.50 -12.97
C ARG A 200 26.97 -14.41 -13.87
N GLN A 201 28.32 -14.44 -13.66
CA GLN A 201 29.19 -15.39 -14.37
C GLN A 201 28.89 -16.84 -13.99
N ARG A 202 28.61 -17.11 -12.69
CA ARG A 202 28.19 -18.43 -12.21
C ARG A 202 26.88 -18.86 -12.84
N PHE A 203 25.90 -17.96 -12.86
CA PHE A 203 24.58 -18.16 -13.48
C PHE A 203 24.72 -18.45 -14.99
N THR A 204 25.49 -17.63 -15.71
CA THR A 204 25.71 -17.78 -17.16
C THR A 204 26.38 -19.12 -17.49
N ARG A 205 27.38 -19.54 -16.73
CA ARG A 205 28.02 -20.87 -16.92
C ARG A 205 27.02 -22.00 -16.68
N TYR A 206 26.16 -21.89 -15.67
CA TYR A 206 25.12 -22.89 -15.39
C TYR A 206 24.07 -22.93 -16.49
N TRP A 207 23.63 -21.76 -16.98
CA TRP A 207 22.72 -21.61 -18.11
C TRP A 207 23.26 -22.28 -19.38
N GLN A 208 24.53 -22.06 -19.71
CA GLN A 208 25.21 -22.67 -20.86
C GLN A 208 25.38 -24.20 -20.68
N ALA A 209 25.69 -24.67 -19.50
CA ALA A 209 25.82 -26.11 -19.22
C ALA A 209 24.50 -26.87 -19.40
N LEU A 210 23.36 -26.21 -19.24
CA LEU A 210 22.03 -26.75 -19.52
C LEU A 210 21.60 -26.57 -20.98
N HIS A 211 22.47 -26.04 -21.86
CA HIS A 211 22.19 -25.77 -23.28
C HIS A 211 20.97 -24.89 -23.52
N LEU A 212 20.71 -23.91 -22.62
CA LEU A 212 19.60 -22.98 -22.74
C LEU A 212 19.97 -21.85 -23.71
N ASP A 213 19.12 -21.64 -24.70
CA ASP A 213 19.26 -20.64 -25.77
C ASP A 213 18.27 -19.46 -25.59
N GLU A 214 18.04 -18.68 -26.64
CA GLU A 214 17.13 -17.54 -26.69
C GLU A 214 15.64 -17.92 -26.53
N ASN A 215 15.30 -19.21 -26.64
CA ASN A 215 13.95 -19.74 -26.42
C ASN A 215 13.61 -19.88 -24.93
N TRP A 216 14.53 -19.52 -24.06
CA TRP A 216 14.33 -19.59 -22.61
C TRP A 216 14.44 -18.20 -21.95
N LEU A 217 13.65 -18.03 -20.91
CA LEU A 217 13.66 -16.82 -20.08
C LEU A 217 14.06 -17.17 -18.64
N PRO A 218 15.07 -16.46 -18.06
CA PRO A 218 15.39 -16.57 -16.65
C PRO A 218 14.35 -15.79 -15.82
N VAL A 219 13.67 -16.47 -14.91
CA VAL A 219 12.59 -15.90 -14.10
C VAL A 219 12.90 -16.09 -12.61
N PRO A 220 12.97 -14.99 -11.83
CA PRO A 220 13.10 -15.08 -10.38
C PRO A 220 11.75 -15.41 -9.74
N LEU A 221 11.82 -16.15 -8.66
CA LEU A 221 10.68 -16.55 -7.83
C LEU A 221 10.98 -16.26 -6.36
N HIS A 222 9.96 -15.90 -5.62
CA HIS A 222 10.06 -15.87 -4.16
C HIS A 222 10.29 -17.31 -3.65
N PRO A 223 11.28 -17.56 -2.74
CA PRO A 223 11.60 -18.92 -2.30
C PRO A 223 10.41 -19.69 -1.75
N TRP A 224 9.57 -19.05 -0.94
CA TRP A 224 8.35 -19.63 -0.41
C TRP A 224 7.36 -20.00 -1.54
N GLN A 225 7.17 -19.11 -2.52
CA GLN A 225 6.26 -19.35 -3.65
C GLN A 225 6.71 -20.52 -4.50
N TRP A 226 8.03 -20.63 -4.73
CA TRP A 226 8.61 -21.80 -5.40
C TRP A 226 8.25 -23.09 -4.66
N GLN A 227 8.62 -23.18 -3.38
CA GLN A 227 8.47 -24.41 -2.59
C GLN A 227 7.01 -24.80 -2.36
N GLN A 228 6.15 -23.82 -2.07
CA GLN A 228 4.77 -24.09 -1.64
C GLN A 228 3.77 -24.11 -2.79
N LYS A 229 4.11 -23.55 -3.95
CA LYS A 229 3.16 -23.41 -5.05
C LYS A 229 3.74 -23.87 -6.39
N ILE A 230 4.79 -23.24 -6.90
CA ILE A 230 5.22 -23.46 -8.30
C ILE A 230 5.71 -24.88 -8.50
N ALA A 231 6.59 -25.41 -7.65
CA ALA A 231 7.12 -26.75 -7.76
C ALA A 231 6.03 -27.85 -7.71
N LEU A 232 4.89 -27.56 -7.08
CA LEU A 232 3.77 -28.50 -6.97
C LEU A 232 2.76 -28.34 -8.11
N HIS A 233 2.31 -27.10 -8.36
CA HIS A 233 1.24 -26.85 -9.31
C HIS A 233 1.71 -26.93 -10.76
N PHE A 234 2.97 -26.58 -11.05
CA PHE A 234 3.57 -26.67 -12.38
C PHE A 234 4.36 -27.97 -12.62
N LEU A 235 4.09 -29.01 -11.83
CA LEU A 235 4.73 -30.32 -11.98
C LEU A 235 4.67 -30.89 -13.41
N PRO A 236 3.57 -30.78 -14.17
CA PRO A 236 3.55 -31.25 -15.55
C PRO A 236 4.57 -30.55 -16.45
N GLN A 237 4.75 -29.24 -16.31
CA GLN A 237 5.71 -28.44 -17.07
C GLN A 237 7.16 -28.77 -16.67
N LEU A 238 7.40 -28.96 -15.38
CA LEU A 238 8.71 -29.43 -14.87
C LEU A 238 9.05 -30.81 -15.39
N ALA A 239 8.10 -31.75 -15.36
CA ALA A 239 8.30 -33.12 -15.84
C ALA A 239 8.58 -33.20 -17.36
N ARG A 240 8.02 -32.28 -18.14
CA ARG A 240 8.29 -32.18 -19.58
C ARG A 240 9.52 -31.36 -19.92
N GLY A 241 10.21 -30.80 -18.93
CA GLY A 241 11.36 -29.92 -19.14
C GLY A 241 11.00 -28.59 -19.82
N GLU A 242 9.78 -28.12 -19.64
CA GLU A 242 9.29 -26.83 -20.14
C GLU A 242 9.57 -25.69 -19.15
N ILE A 243 9.77 -26.05 -17.89
CA ILE A 243 10.29 -25.21 -16.81
C ILE A 243 11.45 -26.01 -16.20
N ILE A 244 12.59 -25.37 -16.00
CA ILE A 244 13.80 -25.98 -15.45
C ILE A 244 14.17 -25.27 -14.16
N ASP A 245 14.34 -26.04 -13.08
CA ASP A 245 14.81 -25.52 -11.80
C ASP A 245 16.30 -25.17 -11.90
N LEU A 246 16.63 -23.91 -11.69
CA LEU A 246 18.01 -23.41 -11.66
C LEU A 246 18.56 -23.29 -10.24
N GLY A 247 17.70 -23.30 -9.22
CA GLY A 247 18.09 -23.12 -7.83
C GLY A 247 18.25 -21.64 -7.43
N VAL A 248 19.05 -21.41 -6.39
CA VAL A 248 19.21 -20.10 -5.75
C VAL A 248 20.43 -19.36 -6.34
N PHE A 249 20.19 -18.15 -6.84
CA PHE A 249 21.23 -17.27 -7.37
C PHE A 249 21.00 -15.83 -6.95
N GLY A 250 22.06 -15.02 -7.04
CA GLY A 250 22.01 -13.57 -6.96
C GLY A 250 22.14 -13.02 -5.54
N ASP A 251 21.73 -11.78 -5.41
CA ASP A 251 21.85 -10.95 -4.23
C ASP A 251 20.82 -11.31 -3.14
N GLU A 252 20.97 -10.74 -1.96
CA GLU A 252 19.98 -10.82 -0.89
C GLU A 252 18.95 -9.70 -1.01
N TYR A 253 17.72 -10.05 -0.66
CA TYR A 253 16.55 -9.17 -0.69
C TYR A 253 15.85 -9.13 0.65
N ILE A 254 15.17 -8.02 0.91
CA ILE A 254 14.15 -7.88 1.97
C ILE A 254 12.80 -7.59 1.33
N ALA A 255 11.73 -7.99 2.02
CA ALA A 255 10.38 -7.67 1.61
C ALA A 255 10.01 -6.24 2.01
N GLN A 256 9.41 -5.48 1.09
CA GLN A 256 8.74 -4.23 1.39
C GLN A 256 7.40 -4.47 2.09
N GLN A 257 6.72 -3.40 2.54
CA GLN A 257 5.41 -3.49 3.20
C GLN A 257 4.34 -4.24 2.38
N SER A 258 4.48 -4.27 1.05
CA SER A 258 3.61 -5.06 0.17
C SER A 258 3.81 -6.58 0.28
N LEU A 259 4.83 -7.06 0.98
CA LEU A 259 5.31 -8.44 1.10
C LEU A 259 5.91 -9.01 -0.19
N ARG A 260 5.34 -8.69 -1.34
CA ARG A 260 5.69 -9.24 -2.66
C ARG A 260 6.61 -8.37 -3.51
N THR A 261 6.86 -7.13 -3.11
CA THR A 261 7.91 -6.28 -3.70
C THR A 261 9.15 -6.41 -2.85
N LEU A 262 10.25 -6.71 -3.49
CA LEU A 262 11.52 -7.06 -2.86
C LEU A 262 12.59 -6.06 -3.27
N THR A 263 13.32 -5.53 -2.28
CA THR A 263 14.44 -4.61 -2.48
C THR A 263 15.75 -5.33 -2.27
N ASN A 264 16.71 -5.12 -3.18
CA ASN A 264 18.07 -5.65 -3.07
C ASN A 264 18.83 -4.93 -1.94
N VAL A 265 19.33 -5.70 -0.96
CA VAL A 265 20.08 -5.17 0.19
C VAL A 265 21.57 -5.54 0.17
N SER A 266 22.02 -6.31 -0.80
CA SER A 266 23.44 -6.61 -0.99
C SER A 266 24.19 -5.43 -1.60
N ARG A 267 23.52 -4.68 -2.46
CA ARG A 267 24.07 -3.52 -3.18
C ARG A 267 22.95 -2.64 -3.72
N ARG A 268 23.30 -1.40 -4.06
CA ARG A 268 22.36 -0.52 -4.77
C ARG A 268 21.99 -1.14 -6.12
N SER A 269 20.72 -1.37 -6.35
CA SER A 269 20.18 -1.98 -7.57
C SER A 269 19.32 -0.99 -8.35
N SER A 270 19.28 -1.17 -9.69
CA SER A 270 18.42 -0.37 -10.57
C SER A 270 16.94 -0.71 -10.41
N PHE A 271 16.63 -1.94 -9.97
CA PHE A 271 15.24 -2.42 -9.92
C PHE A 271 14.91 -3.11 -8.60
N ASP A 272 13.71 -2.85 -8.11
CA ASP A 272 12.97 -3.72 -7.22
C ASP A 272 12.28 -4.83 -8.02
N ILE A 273 12.01 -5.96 -7.39
CA ILE A 273 11.35 -7.10 -8.03
C ILE A 273 10.03 -7.39 -7.32
N LYS A 274 8.90 -7.36 -8.04
CA LYS A 274 7.59 -7.71 -7.51
C LYS A 274 7.21 -9.11 -7.98
N LEU A 275 7.03 -10.03 -7.01
CA LEU A 275 6.77 -11.45 -7.24
C LEU A 275 5.44 -11.88 -6.61
N PRO A 276 4.69 -12.81 -7.21
CA PRO A 276 3.49 -13.36 -6.59
C PRO A 276 3.80 -14.06 -5.27
N LEU A 277 2.89 -13.89 -4.32
CA LEU A 277 2.80 -14.68 -3.10
C LEU A 277 1.36 -15.17 -2.95
N THR A 278 1.13 -16.49 -2.97
CA THR A 278 -0.21 -17.06 -2.78
C THR A 278 -0.53 -17.18 -1.29
N ILE A 279 -0.47 -16.05 -0.59
CA ILE A 279 -0.91 -15.88 0.79
C ILE A 279 -2.03 -14.84 0.83
N TYR A 280 -2.97 -15.02 1.73
CA TYR A 280 -4.02 -14.02 1.95
C TYR A 280 -3.52 -12.97 2.95
N ASN A 281 -3.49 -11.71 2.53
CA ASN A 281 -3.08 -10.62 3.39
C ASN A 281 -3.92 -9.38 3.14
N THR A 282 -4.33 -8.70 4.20
CA THR A 282 -5.25 -7.56 4.17
C THR A 282 -6.62 -7.96 3.62
N SER A 283 -6.83 -7.98 2.32
CA SER A 283 -8.14 -8.24 1.69
C SER A 283 -8.10 -9.16 0.47
N CYS A 284 -6.93 -9.70 0.11
CA CYS A 284 -6.81 -10.56 -1.06
C CYS A 284 -5.54 -11.43 -1.04
N TYR A 285 -5.51 -12.46 -1.88
CA TYR A 285 -4.28 -13.16 -2.22
C TYR A 285 -3.33 -12.25 -2.99
N ARG A 286 -2.04 -12.32 -2.66
CA ARG A 286 -1.00 -11.43 -3.20
C ARG A 286 -0.40 -11.98 -4.50
N GLY A 287 -1.26 -12.32 -5.47
CA GLY A 287 -0.88 -12.74 -6.81
C GLY A 287 -0.57 -11.58 -7.78
N ILE A 288 -0.18 -11.92 -9.00
CA ILE A 288 0.00 -10.98 -10.11
C ILE A 288 -1.01 -11.31 -11.20
N PRO A 289 -2.01 -10.44 -11.47
CA PRO A 289 -2.98 -10.66 -12.53
C PRO A 289 -2.34 -10.55 -13.92
N GLY A 290 -2.33 -11.65 -14.67
CA GLY A 290 -1.68 -11.72 -15.99
C GLY A 290 -2.23 -10.74 -17.03
N LYS A 291 -3.51 -10.34 -16.92
CA LYS A 291 -4.15 -9.42 -17.86
C LYS A 291 -3.45 -8.05 -17.97
N TYR A 292 -2.72 -7.62 -16.94
CA TYR A 292 -2.02 -6.33 -16.95
C TYR A 292 -0.58 -6.42 -17.47
N ILE A 293 -0.02 -7.62 -17.58
CA ILE A 293 1.41 -7.80 -17.87
C ILE A 293 1.81 -7.24 -19.24
N ALA A 294 1.02 -7.52 -20.27
CA ALA A 294 1.31 -7.01 -21.61
C ALA A 294 1.22 -5.47 -21.71
N ALA A 295 0.35 -4.87 -20.88
CA ALA A 295 0.10 -3.43 -20.88
C ALA A 295 1.00 -2.65 -19.90
N GLY A 296 1.58 -3.33 -18.90
CA GLY A 296 2.31 -2.68 -17.79
C GLY A 296 3.47 -1.79 -18.23
N PRO A 297 4.46 -2.29 -18.99
CA PRO A 297 5.57 -1.46 -19.49
C PRO A 297 5.09 -0.30 -20.38
N LEU A 298 4.05 -0.51 -21.20
CA LEU A 298 3.46 0.54 -22.03
C LEU A 298 2.80 1.65 -21.20
N ALA A 299 2.04 1.28 -20.16
CA ALA A 299 1.42 2.23 -19.24
C ALA A 299 2.48 3.04 -18.48
N SER A 300 3.49 2.36 -17.99
CA SER A 300 4.63 2.96 -17.30
C SER A 300 5.37 3.98 -18.18
N ARG A 301 5.71 3.60 -19.41
CA ARG A 301 6.38 4.48 -20.37
C ARG A 301 5.52 5.69 -20.73
N TRP A 302 4.23 5.48 -20.99
CA TRP A 302 3.31 6.58 -21.28
C TRP A 302 3.24 7.59 -20.13
N LEU A 303 3.07 7.10 -18.89
CA LEU A 303 3.06 7.97 -17.71
C LEU A 303 4.38 8.75 -17.57
N GLN A 304 5.53 8.10 -17.71
CA GLN A 304 6.84 8.77 -17.68
C GLN A 304 6.95 9.86 -18.73
N GLN A 305 6.46 9.62 -19.96
CA GLN A 305 6.44 10.62 -21.03
C GLN A 305 5.54 11.82 -20.68
N GLN A 306 4.34 11.58 -20.10
CA GLN A 306 3.46 12.68 -19.68
C GLN A 306 4.14 13.50 -18.56
N PHE A 307 4.73 12.85 -17.57
CA PHE A 307 5.41 13.54 -16.47
C PHE A 307 6.63 14.35 -16.95
N ALA A 308 7.39 13.83 -17.89
CA ALA A 308 8.55 14.54 -18.46
C ALA A 308 8.15 15.69 -19.41
N GLY A 309 7.00 15.58 -20.07
CA GLY A 309 6.50 16.59 -21.02
C GLY A 309 5.65 17.71 -20.40
N ASP A 310 5.12 17.51 -19.19
CA ASP A 310 4.23 18.46 -18.53
C ASP A 310 5.00 19.46 -17.67
N LYS A 311 4.81 20.76 -17.95
CA LYS A 311 5.55 21.83 -17.28
C LYS A 311 5.27 21.89 -15.76
N THR A 312 4.04 21.60 -15.35
CA THR A 312 3.64 21.62 -13.93
C THR A 312 4.27 20.44 -13.19
N LEU A 313 4.17 19.22 -13.73
CA LEU A 313 4.77 18.04 -13.12
C LEU A 313 6.30 18.12 -13.07
N VAL A 314 6.93 18.66 -14.11
CA VAL A 314 8.38 18.94 -14.15
C VAL A 314 8.76 19.97 -13.08
N ALA A 315 8.01 21.06 -12.93
CA ALA A 315 8.27 22.08 -11.91
C ALA A 315 8.11 21.54 -10.48
N LEU A 316 7.16 20.62 -10.27
CA LEU A 316 6.97 19.90 -9.00
C LEU A 316 8.01 18.79 -8.79
N GLY A 317 8.78 18.43 -9.81
CA GLY A 317 9.77 17.35 -9.77
C GLY A 317 9.16 15.96 -9.58
N ALA A 318 7.86 15.81 -9.77
CA ALA A 318 7.18 14.52 -9.64
C ALA A 318 7.63 13.54 -10.73
N GLN A 319 7.81 12.27 -10.37
CA GLN A 319 8.32 11.23 -11.25
C GLN A 319 7.54 9.92 -11.10
N ILE A 320 7.62 9.09 -12.11
CA ILE A 320 7.07 7.74 -12.17
C ILE A 320 8.20 6.74 -12.05
N LEU A 321 8.13 5.83 -11.09
CA LEU A 321 9.00 4.65 -11.05
C LEU A 321 8.56 3.68 -12.13
N GLY A 322 9.32 3.59 -13.22
CA GLY A 322 9.00 2.78 -14.37
C GLY A 322 8.93 1.29 -14.05
N GLU A 323 8.10 0.58 -14.80
CA GLU A 323 8.02 -0.88 -14.77
C GLU A 323 8.48 -1.44 -16.13
N PRO A 324 9.82 -1.44 -16.42
CA PRO A 324 10.35 -1.65 -17.76
C PRO A 324 10.21 -3.08 -18.26
N ALA A 325 9.96 -4.06 -17.40
CA ALA A 325 9.75 -5.44 -17.80
C ALA A 325 8.76 -6.15 -16.89
N ALA A 326 7.95 -7.02 -17.48
CA ALA A 326 7.01 -7.87 -16.76
C ALA A 326 6.80 -9.21 -17.50
N GLY A 327 6.55 -10.27 -16.74
CA GLY A 327 6.29 -11.58 -17.29
C GLY A 327 5.25 -12.36 -16.47
N TYR A 328 4.56 -13.28 -17.14
CA TYR A 328 3.51 -14.07 -16.54
C TYR A 328 3.36 -15.42 -17.23
N VAL A 329 3.24 -16.48 -16.45
CA VAL A 329 3.00 -17.84 -16.93
C VAL A 329 1.60 -18.29 -16.57
N THR A 330 0.80 -18.61 -17.58
CA THR A 330 -0.55 -19.15 -17.40
C THR A 330 -0.52 -20.63 -17.04
N HIS A 331 -1.19 -21.00 -15.96
CA HIS A 331 -1.41 -22.42 -15.66
C HIS A 331 -2.62 -22.93 -16.47
N THR A 332 -2.38 -23.65 -17.56
CA THR A 332 -3.41 -24.07 -18.52
C THR A 332 -4.57 -24.85 -17.89
N GLY A 333 -4.28 -25.74 -16.92
CA GLY A 333 -5.31 -26.52 -16.23
C GLY A 333 -6.28 -25.64 -15.43
N TYR A 334 -5.77 -24.66 -14.69
CA TYR A 334 -6.64 -23.74 -13.92
C TYR A 334 -7.31 -22.70 -14.82
N ALA A 335 -6.67 -22.24 -15.87
CA ALA A 335 -7.24 -21.30 -16.83
C ALA A 335 -8.46 -21.88 -17.58
N ALA A 336 -8.51 -23.21 -17.75
CA ALA A 336 -9.67 -23.89 -18.33
C ALA A 336 -10.90 -23.91 -17.41
N LEU A 337 -10.74 -23.62 -16.12
CA LEU A 337 -11.81 -23.65 -15.13
C LEU A 337 -12.40 -22.25 -14.94
N LYS A 338 -13.57 -21.98 -15.51
CA LYS A 338 -14.20 -20.65 -15.53
C LYS A 338 -14.47 -20.04 -14.14
N THR A 339 -14.71 -20.89 -13.14
CA THR A 339 -15.06 -20.48 -11.77
C THR A 339 -13.95 -20.79 -10.76
N ALA A 340 -12.75 -21.16 -11.23
CA ALA A 340 -11.62 -21.35 -10.33
C ALA A 340 -11.26 -20.05 -9.60
N PRO A 341 -10.99 -20.09 -8.28
CA PRO A 341 -10.52 -18.93 -7.54
C PRO A 341 -9.28 -18.29 -8.19
N TYR A 342 -9.27 -16.95 -8.28
CA TYR A 342 -8.21 -16.20 -8.96
C TYR A 342 -6.79 -16.52 -8.46
N ARG A 343 -6.65 -16.94 -7.20
CA ARG A 343 -5.36 -17.32 -6.60
C ARG A 343 -4.63 -18.44 -7.36
N TYR A 344 -5.36 -19.30 -8.07
CA TYR A 344 -4.78 -20.37 -8.89
C TYR A 344 -4.29 -19.88 -10.26
N GLN A 345 -4.70 -18.69 -10.67
CA GLN A 345 -4.30 -18.11 -11.95
C GLN A 345 -3.21 -17.02 -11.80
N GLU A 346 -2.96 -16.55 -10.57
CA GLU A 346 -2.05 -15.43 -10.32
C GLU A 346 -0.76 -15.86 -9.59
N MET A 347 -0.34 -17.12 -9.74
CA MET A 347 0.75 -17.71 -8.96
C MET A 347 2.14 -17.45 -9.50
N PHE A 348 2.29 -17.25 -10.82
CA PHE A 348 3.58 -17.24 -11.48
C PHE A 348 3.73 -16.02 -12.39
N GLY A 349 4.57 -15.09 -11.99
CA GLY A 349 4.86 -13.87 -12.74
C GLY A 349 5.98 -13.07 -12.09
N VAL A 350 6.37 -11.99 -12.73
CA VAL A 350 7.39 -11.05 -12.26
C VAL A 350 7.11 -9.66 -12.84
N ILE A 351 7.33 -8.62 -12.03
CA ILE A 351 7.39 -7.23 -12.49
C ILE A 351 8.70 -6.65 -11.97
N TRP A 352 9.49 -6.09 -12.88
CA TRP A 352 10.67 -5.32 -12.58
C TRP A 352 10.28 -3.86 -12.53
N ARG A 353 10.64 -3.17 -11.45
CA ARG A 353 10.30 -1.77 -11.21
C ARG A 353 11.56 -1.00 -10.89
N GLU A 354 11.69 0.22 -11.41
CA GLU A 354 12.78 1.12 -11.04
C GLU A 354 12.84 1.30 -9.52
N ASN A 355 14.05 1.16 -8.97
CA ASN A 355 14.26 1.44 -7.56
C ASN A 355 14.31 2.97 -7.35
N PRO A 356 13.68 3.50 -6.29
CA PRO A 356 13.70 4.94 -5.98
C PRO A 356 15.10 5.55 -5.99
N SER A 357 16.12 4.78 -5.62
CA SER A 357 17.51 5.26 -5.58
C SER A 357 18.05 5.75 -6.92
N CYS A 358 17.47 5.31 -8.06
CA CYS A 358 17.85 5.78 -9.39
C CYS A 358 17.48 7.25 -9.64
N TRP A 359 16.53 7.76 -8.87
CA TRP A 359 15.98 9.11 -9.02
C TRP A 359 16.48 10.10 -7.97
N LEU A 360 17.31 9.64 -7.01
CA LEU A 360 17.79 10.48 -5.93
C LEU A 360 19.03 11.28 -6.34
N LYS A 361 19.04 12.55 -5.95
CA LYS A 361 20.19 13.44 -6.02
C LYS A 361 20.99 13.36 -4.71
N THR A 362 22.18 13.91 -4.70
CA THR A 362 23.04 13.97 -3.50
C THR A 362 22.30 14.65 -2.33
N GLY A 363 22.27 13.98 -1.18
CA GLY A 363 21.61 14.45 0.04
C GLY A 363 20.09 14.20 0.07
N GLU A 364 19.52 13.52 -0.92
CA GLU A 364 18.12 13.13 -0.93
C GLU A 364 17.92 11.70 -0.39
N GLN A 365 16.77 11.47 0.24
CA GLN A 365 16.30 10.16 0.72
C GLN A 365 14.89 9.88 0.19
N ALA A 366 14.60 8.61 -0.10
CA ALA A 366 13.29 8.16 -0.56
C ALA A 366 12.56 7.46 0.59
N VAL A 367 11.51 8.08 1.13
CA VAL A 367 10.74 7.60 2.27
C VAL A 367 9.31 7.30 1.84
N LEU A 368 8.73 6.18 2.26
CA LEU A 368 7.31 5.92 1.99
C LEU A 368 6.43 6.97 2.69
N MET A 369 5.43 7.49 1.98
CA MET A 369 4.44 8.42 2.54
C MET A 369 3.78 7.86 3.81
N ALA A 370 3.62 6.54 3.90
CA ALA A 370 3.07 5.86 5.05
C ALA A 370 3.88 6.09 6.35
N ALA A 371 5.18 6.42 6.25
CA ALA A 371 6.01 6.73 7.42
C ALA A 371 5.53 7.97 8.19
N LEU A 372 4.81 8.89 7.53
CA LEU A 372 4.22 10.06 8.19
C LEU A 372 3.09 9.71 9.16
N MET A 373 2.56 8.48 9.10
CA MET A 373 1.53 7.97 10.01
C MET A 373 2.11 7.19 11.19
N GLU A 374 3.42 7.03 11.25
CA GLU A 374 4.09 6.23 12.28
C GLU A 374 4.48 7.08 13.50
N THR A 375 4.54 6.40 14.64
CA THR A 375 5.06 6.93 15.91
C THR A 375 6.14 5.99 16.43
N ASP A 376 7.02 6.49 17.28
CA ASP A 376 7.88 5.62 18.09
C ASP A 376 7.08 4.89 19.17
N ASN A 377 7.75 4.02 19.95
CA ASN A 377 7.10 3.27 21.02
C ASN A 377 6.60 4.15 22.18
N ALA A 378 7.08 5.39 22.30
CA ALA A 378 6.61 6.38 23.28
C ALA A 378 5.43 7.23 22.77
N GLY A 379 5.05 7.07 21.47
CA GLY A 379 3.94 7.79 20.85
C GLY A 379 4.33 9.12 20.21
N ARG A 380 5.63 9.45 20.11
CA ARG A 380 6.07 10.64 19.36
C ARG A 380 6.00 10.37 17.86
N PRO A 381 5.29 11.21 17.08
CA PRO A 381 5.17 11.04 15.63
C PRO A 381 6.50 11.24 14.90
N LEU A 382 6.76 10.42 13.87
CA LEU A 382 7.93 10.60 13.02
C LEU A 382 7.86 11.95 12.26
N ILE A 383 6.66 12.38 11.88
CA ILE A 383 6.47 13.69 11.25
C ILE A 383 6.93 14.85 12.13
N ASP A 384 6.76 14.74 13.47
CA ASP A 384 7.26 15.74 14.43
C ASP A 384 8.79 15.83 14.38
N ALA A 385 9.47 14.69 14.34
CA ALA A 385 10.93 14.64 14.24
C ALA A 385 11.43 15.26 12.92
N TRP A 386 10.80 14.97 11.78
CA TRP A 386 11.15 15.63 10.50
C TRP A 386 10.93 17.13 10.56
N ILE A 387 9.77 17.61 11.04
CA ILE A 387 9.48 19.04 11.17
C ILE A 387 10.51 19.72 12.06
N ALA A 388 10.78 19.17 13.24
CA ALA A 388 11.73 19.75 14.20
C ALA A 388 13.14 19.90 13.60
N ARG A 389 13.59 18.93 12.80
CA ARG A 389 14.93 18.93 12.19
C ARG A 389 15.02 19.70 10.87
N SER A 390 13.88 20.01 10.24
CA SER A 390 13.85 20.77 8.97
C SER A 390 14.20 22.25 9.11
N GLY A 391 14.09 22.80 10.31
CA GLY A 391 14.22 24.23 10.57
C GLY A 391 13.03 25.08 10.08
N LEU A 392 11.98 24.45 9.54
CA LEU A 392 10.75 25.11 9.11
C LEU A 392 9.71 25.13 10.25
N SER A 393 8.77 26.08 10.19
CA SER A 393 7.55 25.96 10.97
C SER A 393 6.72 24.76 10.48
N ALA A 394 5.93 24.14 11.38
CA ALA A 394 5.08 23.02 11.02
C ALA A 394 4.13 23.34 9.85
N GLU A 395 3.57 24.56 9.82
CA GLU A 395 2.71 25.01 8.71
C GLU A 395 3.45 25.13 7.38
N ALA A 396 4.66 25.67 7.38
CA ALA A 396 5.49 25.80 6.18
C ALA A 396 5.87 24.41 5.64
N TRP A 397 6.24 23.48 6.53
CA TRP A 397 6.56 22.11 6.19
C TRP A 397 5.35 21.37 5.59
N LEU A 398 4.16 21.50 6.19
CA LEU A 398 2.92 20.93 5.68
C LEU A 398 2.50 21.51 4.34
N THR A 399 2.65 22.83 4.17
CA THR A 399 2.39 23.48 2.88
C THR A 399 3.28 22.91 1.78
N GLN A 400 4.56 22.67 2.08
CA GLN A 400 5.49 22.04 1.16
C GLN A 400 5.10 20.58 0.87
N LEU A 401 4.68 19.82 1.89
CA LEU A 401 4.18 18.46 1.72
C LEU A 401 2.98 18.42 0.77
N PHE A 402 1.98 19.28 0.96
CA PHE A 402 0.78 19.30 0.13
C PHE A 402 1.08 19.67 -1.32
N ARG A 403 1.97 20.61 -1.55
CA ARG A 403 2.45 20.96 -2.91
C ARG A 403 3.16 19.77 -3.56
N ALA A 404 4.04 19.12 -2.83
CA ALA A 404 4.83 18.00 -3.36
C ALA A 404 3.97 16.78 -3.66
N VAL A 405 2.91 16.50 -2.87
CA VAL A 405 2.14 15.26 -2.92
C VAL A 405 0.79 15.43 -3.59
N VAL A 406 -0.03 16.36 -3.11
CA VAL A 406 -1.44 16.44 -3.53
C VAL A 406 -1.59 17.03 -4.92
N ILE A 407 -0.81 18.05 -5.22
CA ILE A 407 -0.91 18.75 -6.53
C ILE A 407 -0.60 17.81 -7.70
N PRO A 408 0.47 16.98 -7.71
CA PRO A 408 0.70 16.06 -8.82
C PRO A 408 -0.47 15.10 -9.09
N PHE A 409 -1.11 14.57 -8.05
CA PHE A 409 -2.28 13.70 -8.21
C PHE A 409 -3.48 14.45 -8.77
N TYR A 410 -3.77 15.63 -8.24
CA TYR A 410 -4.89 16.42 -8.71
C TYR A 410 -4.65 16.94 -10.13
N HIS A 411 -3.40 17.33 -10.45
CA HIS A 411 -3.02 17.72 -11.80
C HIS A 411 -3.18 16.57 -12.80
N LEU A 412 -2.71 15.36 -12.44
CA LEU A 412 -2.83 14.17 -13.29
C LEU A 412 -4.32 13.87 -13.60
N LEU A 413 -5.18 13.96 -12.59
CA LEU A 413 -6.63 13.75 -12.76
C LEU A 413 -7.24 14.86 -13.64
N CYS A 414 -7.00 16.14 -13.32
CA CYS A 414 -7.62 17.25 -14.04
C CYS A 414 -7.08 17.44 -15.46
N ARG A 415 -5.77 17.25 -15.66
CA ARG A 415 -5.14 17.45 -16.97
C ARG A 415 -5.33 16.25 -17.88
N TYR A 416 -5.15 15.05 -17.37
CA TYR A 416 -5.08 13.82 -18.18
C TYR A 416 -6.28 12.90 -18.01
N GLY A 417 -7.18 13.15 -17.06
CA GLY A 417 -8.29 12.24 -16.74
C GLY A 417 -7.84 10.91 -16.15
N VAL A 418 -6.64 10.87 -15.58
CA VAL A 418 -6.02 9.68 -15.02
C VAL A 418 -5.95 9.79 -13.51
N ALA A 419 -6.44 8.80 -12.79
CA ALA A 419 -6.27 8.66 -11.36
C ALA A 419 -5.34 7.49 -11.03
N LEU A 420 -4.53 7.68 -9.99
CA LEU A 420 -3.73 6.64 -9.36
C LEU A 420 -4.19 6.50 -7.91
N ILE A 421 -4.27 5.27 -7.41
CA ILE A 421 -4.62 5.03 -6.01
C ILE A 421 -3.45 5.47 -5.12
N ALA A 422 -3.61 6.64 -4.49
CA ALA A 422 -2.57 7.38 -3.80
C ALA A 422 -2.42 7.02 -2.31
N HIS A 423 -2.62 5.74 -1.94
CA HIS A 423 -2.41 5.34 -0.54
C HIS A 423 -0.92 5.38 -0.16
N GLY A 424 -0.63 5.42 1.15
CA GLY A 424 0.71 5.71 1.66
C GLY A 424 1.84 4.78 1.21
N GLN A 425 1.53 3.57 0.72
CA GLN A 425 2.51 2.62 0.19
C GLN A 425 2.88 2.91 -1.28
N ASN A 426 1.95 3.50 -2.07
CA ASN A 426 2.17 3.77 -3.50
C ASN A 426 2.87 5.11 -3.75
N VAL A 427 3.02 5.92 -2.72
CA VAL A 427 3.67 7.24 -2.78
C VAL A 427 5.00 7.18 -2.03
N THR A 428 6.07 7.49 -2.72
CA THR A 428 7.41 7.65 -2.14
C THR A 428 7.76 9.14 -2.11
N LEU A 429 7.99 9.67 -0.92
CA LEU A 429 8.47 11.04 -0.72
C LEU A 429 9.98 11.09 -0.96
N VAL A 430 10.44 12.06 -1.71
CA VAL A 430 11.84 12.43 -1.75
C VAL A 430 12.04 13.57 -0.75
N MET A 431 12.81 13.27 0.28
CA MET A 431 13.16 14.20 1.36
C MET A 431 14.58 14.74 1.14
N LYS A 432 14.78 16.02 1.42
CA LYS A 432 16.12 16.63 1.49
C LYS A 432 16.15 17.56 2.71
N ASP A 433 17.17 17.42 3.52
CA ASP A 433 17.30 18.20 4.77
C ASP A 433 16.02 18.15 5.62
N HIS A 434 15.42 16.95 5.70
CA HIS A 434 14.15 16.64 6.40
C HIS A 434 12.89 17.34 5.85
N VAL A 435 12.96 17.95 4.66
CA VAL A 435 11.86 18.66 3.99
C VAL A 435 11.39 17.86 2.78
N PRO A 436 10.07 17.63 2.59
CA PRO A 436 9.54 16.97 1.40
C PRO A 436 9.76 17.85 0.16
N GLN A 437 10.39 17.28 -0.86
CA GLN A 437 10.73 17.98 -2.09
C GLN A 437 9.79 17.65 -3.24
N ARG A 438 9.54 16.35 -3.45
CA ARG A 438 8.75 15.81 -4.56
C ARG A 438 8.33 14.37 -4.27
N ILE A 439 7.57 13.79 -5.19
CA ILE A 439 7.13 12.38 -5.09
C ILE A 439 7.63 11.53 -6.25
N LEU A 440 7.78 10.24 -5.94
CA LEU A 440 7.95 9.16 -6.91
C LEU A 440 6.74 8.23 -6.77
N LEU A 441 6.06 7.95 -7.87
CA LEU A 441 4.82 7.17 -7.91
C LEU A 441 5.08 5.78 -8.47
N LYS A 442 4.39 4.80 -7.94
CA LYS A 442 4.53 3.39 -8.32
C LYS A 442 3.18 2.66 -8.29
N ASP A 443 3.18 1.40 -8.77
CA ASP A 443 2.02 0.50 -8.79
C ASP A 443 0.86 0.97 -9.71
N PHE A 444 1.13 0.98 -11.03
CA PHE A 444 0.11 1.37 -12.03
C PHE A 444 -0.74 0.20 -12.49
N GLN A 445 -0.18 -1.01 -12.49
CA GLN A 445 -0.88 -2.20 -12.97
C GLN A 445 -2.02 -2.58 -12.01
N GLY A 446 -3.24 -2.29 -12.42
CA GLY A 446 -4.45 -2.53 -11.63
C GLY A 446 -4.88 -1.37 -10.72
N ASP A 447 -4.00 -0.40 -10.45
CA ASP A 447 -4.26 0.74 -9.56
C ASP A 447 -4.41 2.08 -10.31
N MET A 448 -4.28 2.07 -11.64
CA MET A 448 -4.61 3.19 -12.52
C MET A 448 -6.08 3.12 -12.95
N ARG A 449 -6.73 4.27 -13.05
CA ARG A 449 -8.09 4.46 -13.55
C ARG A 449 -8.12 5.56 -14.59
N LEU A 450 -9.07 5.47 -15.52
CA LEU A 450 -9.34 6.51 -16.51
C LEU A 450 -10.74 7.07 -16.28
N VAL A 451 -10.89 8.38 -16.45
CA VAL A 451 -12.24 8.97 -16.45
C VAL A 451 -13.01 8.51 -17.68
N ASP A 452 -14.31 8.30 -17.52
CA ASP A 452 -15.21 7.94 -18.62
C ASP A 452 -15.75 9.19 -19.34
N GLU A 453 -14.85 10.14 -19.62
CA GLU A 453 -15.08 11.39 -20.31
C GLU A 453 -14.04 11.53 -21.43
N ALA A 454 -14.36 12.33 -22.44
CA ALA A 454 -13.43 12.58 -23.55
C ALA A 454 -12.32 13.55 -23.14
N PHE A 455 -11.11 13.05 -23.00
CA PHE A 455 -9.90 13.83 -22.75
C PHE A 455 -8.94 13.69 -23.91
N PRO A 456 -8.64 14.77 -24.67
CA PRO A 456 -7.69 14.71 -25.76
C PRO A 456 -6.32 14.18 -25.36
N GLU A 457 -5.90 14.47 -24.13
CA GLU A 457 -4.62 14.00 -23.57
C GLU A 457 -4.51 12.47 -23.46
N MET A 458 -5.65 11.77 -23.36
CA MET A 458 -5.68 10.30 -23.34
C MET A 458 -5.62 9.65 -24.73
N GLU A 459 -5.69 10.42 -25.81
CA GLU A 459 -5.63 9.87 -27.18
C GLU A 459 -4.32 9.11 -27.43
N SER A 460 -3.21 9.61 -26.87
CA SER A 460 -1.89 9.01 -26.99
C SER A 460 -1.67 7.76 -26.12
N LEU A 461 -2.63 7.41 -25.22
CA LEU A 461 -2.53 6.21 -24.40
C LEU A 461 -2.61 4.96 -25.28
N PRO A 462 -1.66 4.00 -25.16
CA PRO A 462 -1.65 2.79 -25.98
C PRO A 462 -2.94 1.96 -25.83
N GLU A 463 -3.46 1.44 -26.95
CA GLU A 463 -4.70 0.63 -26.95
C GLU A 463 -4.67 -0.57 -26.00
N PRO A 464 -3.57 -1.34 -25.84
CA PRO A 464 -3.50 -2.41 -24.86
C PRO A 464 -3.70 -1.92 -23.42
N VAL A 465 -3.28 -0.68 -23.11
CA VAL A 465 -3.49 -0.07 -21.77
C VAL A 465 -4.95 0.34 -21.60
N LYS A 466 -5.55 0.99 -22.60
CA LYS A 466 -6.98 1.35 -22.59
C LYS A 466 -7.88 0.13 -22.38
N ALA A 467 -7.54 -1.00 -23.02
CA ALA A 467 -8.32 -2.23 -22.98
C ALA A 467 -8.40 -2.88 -21.59
N VAL A 468 -7.36 -2.70 -20.72
CA VAL A 468 -7.29 -3.35 -19.41
C VAL A 468 -7.54 -2.38 -18.26
N THR A 469 -7.51 -1.05 -18.51
CA THR A 469 -7.66 -0.03 -17.48
C THR A 469 -9.14 0.29 -17.27
N ALA A 470 -9.58 0.25 -16.01
CA ALA A 470 -10.97 0.56 -15.67
C ALA A 470 -11.29 2.04 -15.94
N ARG A 471 -12.49 2.29 -16.50
CA ARG A 471 -13.06 3.62 -16.69
C ARG A 471 -14.13 3.89 -15.65
N LEU A 472 -14.14 5.09 -15.09
CA LEU A 472 -15.04 5.51 -14.03
C LEU A 472 -15.59 6.89 -14.34
N GLY A 473 -16.85 7.14 -14.00
CA GLY A 473 -17.42 8.48 -14.09
C GLY A 473 -16.69 9.49 -13.21
N ALA A 474 -16.73 10.76 -13.59
CA ALA A 474 -15.99 11.83 -12.92
C ALA A 474 -16.28 11.94 -11.41
N ASP A 475 -17.55 11.76 -11.03
CA ASP A 475 -17.97 11.80 -9.62
C ASP A 475 -17.43 10.62 -8.79
N TYR A 476 -17.01 9.55 -9.45
CA TYR A 476 -16.49 8.36 -8.79
C TYR A 476 -14.97 8.31 -8.81
N ILE A 477 -14.31 8.61 -9.94
CA ILE A 477 -12.85 8.53 -10.06
C ILE A 477 -12.10 9.46 -9.09
N ILE A 478 -12.70 10.61 -8.75
CA ILE A 478 -12.15 11.57 -7.78
C ILE A 478 -11.92 10.95 -6.38
N HIS A 479 -12.67 9.88 -6.05
CA HIS A 479 -12.51 9.20 -4.77
C HIS A 479 -11.17 8.46 -4.66
N ASP A 480 -10.49 8.15 -5.79
CA ASP A 480 -9.15 7.56 -5.74
C ASP A 480 -8.14 8.52 -5.06
N LEU A 481 -8.31 9.84 -5.23
CA LEU A 481 -7.57 10.84 -4.47
C LEU A 481 -8.19 11.06 -3.08
N GLN A 482 -9.49 11.27 -2.98
CA GLN A 482 -10.16 11.61 -1.72
C GLN A 482 -10.07 10.45 -0.71
N THR A 483 -10.49 9.26 -1.09
CA THR A 483 -10.39 8.07 -0.24
C THR A 483 -8.97 7.52 -0.23
N GLY A 484 -8.35 7.39 -1.40
CA GLY A 484 -7.02 6.81 -1.55
C GLY A 484 -5.93 7.60 -0.81
N HIS A 485 -6.05 8.92 -0.69
CA HIS A 485 -5.07 9.75 -0.01
C HIS A 485 -5.63 10.49 1.21
N PHE A 486 -6.72 11.26 1.07
CA PHE A 486 -7.18 12.08 2.20
C PHE A 486 -7.68 11.23 3.36
N VAL A 487 -8.47 10.18 3.09
CA VAL A 487 -9.01 9.31 4.12
C VAL A 487 -8.01 8.25 4.61
N THR A 488 -7.19 7.67 3.72
CA THR A 488 -6.28 6.58 4.13
C THR A 488 -4.91 7.05 4.59
N VAL A 489 -4.55 8.32 4.35
CA VAL A 489 -3.26 8.91 4.78
C VAL A 489 -3.50 10.18 5.60
N LEU A 490 -4.04 11.24 4.98
CA LEU A 490 -4.10 12.56 5.61
C LEU A 490 -4.99 12.58 6.86
N ARG A 491 -6.04 11.75 6.93
CA ARG A 491 -6.87 11.57 8.14
C ARG A 491 -6.04 11.19 9.36
N PHE A 492 -5.06 10.32 9.18
CA PHE A 492 -4.18 9.87 10.27
C PHE A 492 -3.06 10.88 10.53
N VAL A 493 -2.47 11.45 9.48
CA VAL A 493 -1.40 12.45 9.61
C VAL A 493 -1.91 13.71 10.31
N SER A 494 -3.10 14.22 9.95
CA SER A 494 -3.66 15.45 10.54
C SER A 494 -3.82 15.37 12.05
N ARG A 495 -4.13 14.18 12.57
CA ARG A 495 -4.20 13.95 14.02
C ARG A 495 -2.83 14.03 14.69
N LEU A 496 -1.81 13.46 14.06
CA LEU A 496 -0.45 13.45 14.60
C LEU A 496 0.15 14.86 14.63
N THR A 497 -0.22 15.73 13.67
CA THR A 497 0.29 17.11 13.63
C THR A 497 -0.25 18.01 14.74
N GLU A 498 -1.26 17.58 15.51
CA GLU A 498 -1.67 18.28 16.74
C GLU A 498 -0.52 18.31 17.77
N GLN A 499 0.33 17.29 17.83
CA GLN A 499 1.53 17.30 18.66
C GLN A 499 2.60 18.29 18.18
N CYS A 500 2.54 18.68 16.89
CA CYS A 500 3.39 19.74 16.31
C CYS A 500 2.75 21.14 16.41
N GLY A 501 1.65 21.29 17.15
CA GLY A 501 0.93 22.56 17.33
C GLY A 501 0.02 22.95 16.16
N VAL A 502 -0.28 22.05 15.24
CA VAL A 502 -1.20 22.28 14.10
C VAL A 502 -2.47 21.48 14.30
N SER A 503 -3.60 22.15 14.56
CA SER A 503 -4.89 21.49 14.68
C SER A 503 -5.35 20.89 13.34
N GLU A 504 -6.23 19.87 13.38
CA GLU A 504 -6.79 19.28 12.17
C GLU A 504 -7.50 20.32 11.28
N THR A 505 -8.23 21.27 11.87
CA THR A 505 -8.85 22.37 11.12
C THR A 505 -7.80 23.22 10.39
N ARG A 506 -6.70 23.56 11.06
CA ARG A 506 -5.60 24.33 10.44
C ARG A 506 -4.90 23.52 9.35
N PHE A 507 -4.69 22.23 9.58
CA PHE A 507 -4.11 21.31 8.59
C PHE A 507 -4.90 21.31 7.28
N TYR A 508 -6.23 21.13 7.35
CA TYR A 508 -7.07 21.12 6.15
C TYR A 508 -7.27 22.52 5.55
N ARG A 509 -7.14 23.58 6.34
CA ARG A 509 -7.09 24.94 5.80
C ARG A 509 -5.85 25.13 4.93
N LEU A 510 -4.68 24.74 5.40
CA LEU A 510 -3.44 24.82 4.61
C LEU A 510 -3.53 23.99 3.32
N LEU A 511 -4.15 22.81 3.37
CA LEU A 511 -4.39 22.00 2.17
C LEU A 511 -5.35 22.71 1.20
N ALA A 512 -6.42 23.30 1.71
CA ALA A 512 -7.39 24.06 0.90
C ALA A 512 -6.71 25.26 0.23
N ASP A 513 -5.90 26.01 0.96
CA ASP A 513 -5.15 27.17 0.44
C ASP A 513 -4.22 26.73 -0.72
N VAL A 514 -3.45 25.64 -0.54
CA VAL A 514 -2.56 25.09 -1.59
C VAL A 514 -3.34 24.68 -2.84
N LEU A 515 -4.50 24.04 -2.67
CA LEU A 515 -5.35 23.63 -3.80
C LEU A 515 -5.95 24.85 -4.52
N GLN A 516 -6.43 25.84 -3.79
CA GLN A 516 -7.00 27.08 -4.36
C GLN A 516 -5.93 27.90 -5.10
N ASP A 517 -4.73 28.04 -4.54
CA ASP A 517 -3.59 28.69 -5.20
C ASP A 517 -3.25 27.97 -6.52
N TYR A 518 -3.22 26.64 -6.51
CA TYR A 518 -2.98 25.84 -7.70
C TYR A 518 -4.07 26.05 -8.75
N MET A 519 -5.35 26.01 -8.36
CA MET A 519 -6.49 26.22 -9.27
C MET A 519 -6.47 27.64 -9.87
N ALA A 520 -6.14 28.65 -9.07
CA ALA A 520 -6.00 30.03 -9.52
C ALA A 520 -4.84 30.23 -10.52
N ALA A 521 -3.77 29.45 -10.37
CA ALA A 521 -2.63 29.48 -11.29
C ALA A 521 -2.90 28.77 -12.63
N HIS A 522 -3.99 28.01 -12.74
CA HIS A 522 -4.36 27.22 -13.92
C HIS A 522 -5.79 27.51 -14.42
N PRO A 523 -6.12 28.76 -14.79
CA PRO A 523 -7.47 29.16 -15.21
C PRO A 523 -7.96 28.42 -16.46
N GLU A 524 -7.04 27.91 -17.30
CA GLU A 524 -7.33 27.09 -18.48
C GLU A 524 -7.98 25.74 -18.12
N MET A 525 -7.86 25.28 -16.88
CA MET A 525 -8.45 24.04 -16.39
C MET A 525 -9.72 24.24 -15.56
N THR A 526 -10.31 25.43 -15.51
CA THR A 526 -11.50 25.74 -14.68
C THR A 526 -12.64 24.74 -14.88
N ALA A 527 -12.93 24.34 -16.14
CA ALA A 527 -13.97 23.33 -16.42
C ALA A 527 -13.61 21.93 -15.86
N ARG A 528 -12.32 21.60 -15.84
CA ARG A 528 -11.83 20.33 -15.28
C ARG A 528 -11.86 20.34 -13.75
N PHE A 529 -11.58 21.48 -13.11
CA PHE A 529 -11.73 21.65 -11.67
C PHE A 529 -13.20 21.58 -11.24
N ALA A 530 -14.14 22.08 -12.05
CA ALA A 530 -15.56 21.93 -11.80
C ALA A 530 -16.03 20.47 -11.97
N LEU A 531 -15.43 19.73 -12.91
CA LEU A 531 -15.71 18.30 -13.11
C LEU A 531 -15.20 17.47 -11.93
N PHE A 532 -13.99 17.75 -11.43
CA PHE A 532 -13.34 17.07 -10.31
C PHE A 532 -13.29 17.98 -9.07
N ASP A 533 -14.46 18.40 -8.59
CA ASP A 533 -14.58 19.33 -7.47
C ASP A 533 -14.23 18.65 -6.14
N LEU A 534 -13.08 19.02 -5.57
CA LEU A 534 -12.61 18.58 -4.25
C LEU A 534 -13.32 19.28 -3.07
N PHE A 535 -14.11 20.31 -3.32
CA PHE A 535 -14.76 21.12 -2.30
C PHE A 535 -16.28 20.86 -2.18
N LYS A 536 -16.78 19.73 -2.69
CA LYS A 536 -18.17 19.31 -2.46
C LYS A 536 -18.42 19.10 -0.95
N PRO A 537 -19.65 19.38 -0.46
CA PRO A 537 -19.98 19.25 0.97
C PRO A 537 -19.72 17.86 1.54
N GLN A 538 -20.04 16.84 0.76
CA GLN A 538 -19.88 15.43 1.14
C GLN A 538 -19.11 14.67 0.07
N ILE A 539 -18.43 13.64 0.51
CA ILE A 539 -17.66 12.71 -0.33
C ILE A 539 -18.02 11.25 -0.01
N ILE A 540 -17.52 10.35 -0.82
CA ILE A 540 -17.73 8.90 -0.65
C ILE A 540 -17.01 8.42 0.62
N ARG A 541 -17.77 7.71 1.49
CA ARG A 541 -17.23 6.89 2.57
C ARG A 541 -17.06 5.46 2.07
N VAL A 542 -15.85 4.97 2.10
CA VAL A 542 -15.54 3.57 1.73
C VAL A 542 -15.62 2.70 2.97
N VAL A 543 -16.49 1.71 2.92
CA VAL A 543 -16.73 0.71 3.98
C VAL A 543 -15.98 -0.56 3.63
N LEU A 544 -14.94 -0.87 4.40
CA LEU A 544 -14.01 -1.98 4.13
C LEU A 544 -14.09 -3.09 5.17
N ASN A 545 -14.03 -2.73 6.46
CA ASN A 545 -13.86 -3.70 7.53
C ASN A 545 -15.07 -4.62 7.72
N PRO A 546 -16.32 -4.13 7.83
CA PRO A 546 -17.46 -5.03 7.96
C PRO A 546 -17.64 -5.92 6.71
N VAL A 547 -17.32 -5.38 5.50
CA VAL A 547 -17.37 -6.19 4.27
C VAL A 547 -16.32 -7.30 4.32
N LYS A 548 -15.08 -7.00 4.74
CA LYS A 548 -14.03 -8.01 4.91
C LYS A 548 -14.43 -9.08 5.94
N LEU A 549 -14.95 -8.67 7.08
CA LEU A 549 -15.29 -9.57 8.18
C LEU A 549 -16.44 -10.53 7.83
N THR A 550 -17.35 -10.12 6.96
CA THR A 550 -18.47 -10.95 6.49
C THR A 550 -18.18 -11.66 5.18
N PHE A 551 -17.06 -11.35 4.52
CA PHE A 551 -16.65 -12.01 3.27
C PHE A 551 -16.03 -13.38 3.57
N SER A 552 -16.48 -14.43 2.88
CA SER A 552 -15.87 -15.76 2.93
C SER A 552 -15.14 -16.05 1.62
N GLU A 553 -13.91 -16.55 1.72
CA GLU A 553 -13.15 -17.02 0.54
C GLU A 553 -13.81 -18.19 -0.18
N ASN A 554 -14.65 -18.96 0.53
CA ASN A 554 -15.39 -20.06 -0.04
C ASN A 554 -16.58 -19.61 -0.90
N ASP A 555 -16.96 -18.32 -0.85
CA ASP A 555 -18.10 -17.75 -1.56
C ASP A 555 -17.82 -17.37 -3.03
N GLY A 556 -16.95 -18.06 -3.72
CA GLY A 556 -16.87 -17.99 -5.19
C GLY A 556 -15.56 -17.45 -5.77
N GLY A 557 -14.50 -17.32 -5.01
CA GLY A 557 -13.16 -17.08 -5.53
C GLY A 557 -12.92 -15.71 -6.17
N SER A 558 -13.80 -14.74 -5.93
CA SER A 558 -13.64 -13.35 -6.35
C SER A 558 -12.93 -12.51 -5.29
N ARG A 559 -12.36 -11.37 -5.72
CA ARG A 559 -11.83 -10.38 -4.79
C ARG A 559 -12.98 -9.64 -4.09
N MET A 560 -12.81 -9.36 -2.80
CA MET A 560 -13.71 -8.50 -2.06
C MET A 560 -13.81 -7.12 -2.71
N LEU A 561 -15.00 -6.59 -2.85
CA LEU A 561 -15.26 -5.20 -3.24
C LEU A 561 -15.81 -4.44 -2.05
N PRO A 562 -15.35 -3.21 -1.78
CA PRO A 562 -15.88 -2.40 -0.70
C PRO A 562 -17.32 -1.93 -0.97
N ASN A 563 -18.04 -1.59 0.10
CA ASN A 563 -19.29 -0.85 0.00
C ASN A 563 -19.04 0.66 0.07
N TYR A 564 -19.97 1.45 -0.46
CA TYR A 564 -19.87 2.90 -0.55
C TYR A 564 -21.08 3.58 0.05
N LEU A 565 -20.86 4.62 0.86
CA LEU A 565 -21.87 5.55 1.37
C LEU A 565 -21.49 6.96 0.91
N THR A 566 -22.46 7.85 0.80
CA THR A 566 -22.25 9.24 0.34
C THR A 566 -22.47 10.26 1.47
N ASP A 567 -22.09 9.90 2.69
CA ASP A 567 -22.41 10.60 3.93
C ASP A 567 -21.19 11.14 4.68
N LEU A 568 -20.01 11.13 4.06
CA LEU A 568 -18.80 11.60 4.71
C LEU A 568 -18.64 13.11 4.50
N ASP A 569 -18.74 13.87 5.58
CA ASP A 569 -18.51 15.30 5.55
C ASP A 569 -17.08 15.62 5.11
N ASN A 570 -16.97 16.57 4.19
CA ASN A 570 -15.70 16.94 3.58
C ASN A 570 -15.00 18.05 4.39
N PRO A 571 -13.85 17.80 5.01
CA PRO A 571 -13.11 18.82 5.74
C PRO A 571 -12.73 20.04 4.91
N LEU A 572 -12.40 19.86 3.61
CA LEU A 572 -12.05 20.99 2.72
C LEU A 572 -13.25 21.95 2.53
N TYR A 573 -14.45 21.41 2.35
CA TYR A 573 -15.66 22.23 2.27
C TYR A 573 -15.89 22.98 3.58
N ARG A 574 -15.80 22.31 4.72
CA ARG A 574 -16.03 22.87 6.04
C ARG A 574 -15.09 24.06 6.32
N VAL A 575 -13.78 23.84 6.17
CA VAL A 575 -12.78 24.88 6.48
C VAL A 575 -12.85 26.10 5.55
N THR A 576 -13.32 25.96 4.31
CA THR A 576 -13.47 27.10 3.40
C THR A 576 -14.71 27.94 3.68
N ARG A 577 -15.74 27.39 4.35
CA ARG A 577 -16.96 28.13 4.72
C ARG A 577 -16.85 28.88 6.04
N GLU A 578 -16.10 28.31 7.02
CA GLU A 578 -15.89 28.96 8.33
C GLU A 578 -15.16 30.31 8.27
N THR A 579 -14.52 30.66 7.14
CA THR A 579 -13.91 32.00 6.92
C THR A 579 -14.83 32.98 6.22
N ALA A 580 -15.96 32.54 5.68
CA ALA A 580 -16.91 33.40 4.96
C ALA A 580 -18.05 33.89 5.86
N SER A 581 -18.08 33.46 7.13
CA SER A 581 -18.96 33.96 8.20
C SER A 581 -18.19 34.81 9.21
#